data_2c5387e743eeed7488d82bed3ca084ad
#
_entry.id   2c5387e743eeed7488d82bed3ca084ad
#
_cell.length_a   1.000
_cell.length_b   1.000
_cell.length_c   1.000
_cell.angle_alpha   90.00
_cell.angle_beta   90.00
_cell.angle_gamma   90.00
#
_symmetry.space_group_name_H-M   'P 1'
#
loop_
_entity.id
_entity.type
_entity.pdbx_description
1 polymer ?
#
loop_
_entity_poly.entity_id
_entity_poly.type
_entity_poly.pdbx_seq_one_letter_code
_entity_poly.pdbx_strand_id
1 'polypeptide(L)'
;MAKEINTIGVLTSGGDAPGMNAAIRAVVREAIAKGKKVKGIKRGYAGLLQEEIVDMEAKDVSDIIQRGGTILQTARCMEFKTPEGQQKAAEICKKHGIDGIIVIGGDGSFRGAQKLAALGINTIGLPGTIDLDIACTEYTIGFDTAVNTAMEAIDKVRDTSTSHERCSIIEVMGRGAGYIALWCGIANGAEDILLPEKYDYDEQKIVNHIIENRKRGKQHHIIVNAEGIGHSASMAKRIEATTGVETRATILGHMQRGGSPTCKDRVYASTMGALAVDLLCEGKSNRVVGYRHGDFVDDDIDEALAMQKSIPEYQYQISKNLSM
;
A
#
# COMPACT_ATOMS: atom_id res chain seq x y z
N MET A 1 29.72 16.51 -14.67
CA MET A 1 29.86 15.15 -14.07
C MET A 1 28.79 15.02 -13.01
N ALA A 2 28.02 13.94 -12.99
CA ALA A 2 27.05 13.68 -11.91
C ALA A 2 27.82 13.61 -10.57
N LYS A 3 27.28 14.21 -9.53
CA LYS A 3 27.89 14.19 -8.20
C LYS A 3 27.91 12.74 -7.69
N GLU A 4 29.07 12.28 -7.26
CA GLU A 4 29.19 10.92 -6.69
C GLU A 4 28.33 10.80 -5.42
N ILE A 5 27.58 9.72 -5.33
CA ILE A 5 26.77 9.39 -4.15
C ILE A 5 27.64 8.72 -3.11
N ASN A 6 27.80 9.32 -1.96
CA ASN A 6 28.58 8.78 -0.83
C ASN A 6 27.69 8.46 0.37
N THR A 7 26.61 9.22 0.57
CA THR A 7 25.67 9.04 1.69
C THR A 7 24.24 8.99 1.17
N ILE A 8 23.53 7.93 1.52
CA ILE A 8 22.14 7.68 1.12
C ILE A 8 21.24 7.85 2.35
N GLY A 9 20.25 8.73 2.26
CA GLY A 9 19.16 8.81 3.21
C GLY A 9 18.06 7.80 2.88
N VAL A 10 17.40 7.24 3.88
CA VAL A 10 16.21 6.40 3.70
C VAL A 10 15.13 6.83 4.67
N LEU A 11 13.90 6.97 4.17
CA LEU A 11 12.73 7.30 4.98
C LEU A 11 11.50 6.51 4.53
N THR A 12 10.55 6.35 5.46
CA THR A 12 9.19 5.88 5.17
C THR A 12 8.20 7.02 5.36
N SER A 13 7.22 7.14 4.47
CA SER A 13 6.27 8.25 4.45
C SER A 13 4.87 7.76 4.04
N GLY A 14 3.85 8.38 4.59
CA GLY A 14 2.46 7.98 4.37
C GLY A 14 1.96 6.95 5.37
N GLY A 15 1.06 6.07 4.96
CA GLY A 15 0.63 4.92 5.78
C GLY A 15 1.70 3.84 5.80
N ASP A 16 1.85 3.18 6.94
CA ASP A 16 2.72 2.02 7.02
C ASP A 16 2.15 0.83 6.23
N ALA A 17 3.05 -0.03 5.78
CA ALA A 17 2.71 -1.23 5.03
C ALA A 17 3.65 -2.38 5.41
N PRO A 18 3.15 -3.63 5.55
CA PRO A 18 4.00 -4.78 5.83
C PRO A 18 5.00 -5.00 4.70
N GLY A 19 6.29 -5.07 5.03
CA GLY A 19 7.38 -5.13 4.04
C GLY A 19 8.22 -3.86 3.97
N MET A 20 7.79 -2.74 4.54
CA MET A 20 8.62 -1.53 4.62
C MET A 20 9.97 -1.79 5.33
N ASN A 21 9.99 -2.60 6.38
CA ASN A 21 11.22 -2.99 7.06
C ASN A 21 12.12 -3.84 6.16
N ALA A 22 11.57 -4.69 5.31
CA ALA A 22 12.35 -5.46 4.33
C ALA A 22 13.01 -4.54 3.30
N ALA A 23 12.28 -3.51 2.84
CA ALA A 23 12.83 -2.48 1.95
C ALA A 23 13.94 -1.66 2.61
N ILE A 24 13.72 -1.17 3.84
CA ILE A 24 14.75 -0.45 4.62
C ILE A 24 16.00 -1.31 4.77
N ARG A 25 15.82 -2.59 5.15
CA ARG A 25 16.94 -3.53 5.30
C ARG A 25 17.73 -3.69 4.02
N ALA A 26 17.05 -3.83 2.89
CA ALA A 26 17.69 -3.98 1.59
C ALA A 26 18.49 -2.72 1.21
N VAL A 27 17.89 -1.55 1.35
CA VAL A 27 18.56 -0.25 1.11
C VAL A 27 19.84 -0.13 1.94
N VAL A 28 19.75 -0.39 3.25
CA VAL A 28 20.91 -0.25 4.14
C VAL A 28 22.01 -1.23 3.78
N ARG A 29 21.67 -2.50 3.57
CA ARG A 29 22.69 -3.54 3.29
C ARG A 29 23.31 -3.37 1.92
N GLU A 30 22.53 -3.06 0.88
CA GLU A 30 23.04 -2.83 -0.47
C GLU A 30 23.94 -1.59 -0.53
N ALA A 31 23.55 -0.50 0.13
CA ALA A 31 24.37 0.70 0.21
C ALA A 31 25.72 0.42 0.90
N ILE A 32 25.72 -0.31 2.02
CA ILE A 32 26.94 -0.70 2.72
C ILE A 32 27.82 -1.60 1.85
N ALA A 33 27.24 -2.58 1.15
CA ALA A 33 27.95 -3.46 0.23
C ALA A 33 28.67 -2.69 -0.89
N LYS A 34 28.10 -1.54 -1.31
CA LYS A 34 28.69 -0.60 -2.27
C LYS A 34 29.61 0.45 -1.62
N GLY A 35 29.96 0.32 -0.34
CA GLY A 35 30.83 1.24 0.38
C GLY A 35 30.21 2.60 0.66
N LYS A 36 28.87 2.72 0.64
CA LYS A 36 28.16 3.97 0.92
C LYS A 36 27.75 4.05 2.39
N LYS A 37 27.65 5.27 2.92
CA LYS A 37 27.07 5.55 4.25
C LYS A 37 25.54 5.63 4.15
N VAL A 38 24.84 5.22 5.22
CA VAL A 38 23.39 5.28 5.26
C VAL A 38 22.91 6.08 6.46
N LYS A 39 21.94 6.96 6.23
CA LYS A 39 21.24 7.73 7.25
C LYS A 39 19.76 7.38 7.22
N GLY A 40 19.25 6.82 8.33
CA GLY A 40 17.82 6.62 8.56
C GLY A 40 17.16 7.94 9.02
N ILE A 41 16.13 8.35 8.32
CA ILE A 41 15.35 9.55 8.66
C ILE A 41 14.06 9.07 9.32
N LYS A 42 13.90 9.33 10.60
CA LYS A 42 12.73 8.92 11.37
C LYS A 42 11.54 9.80 11.04
N ARG A 43 10.32 9.24 11.12
CA ARG A 43 9.04 9.93 10.92
C ARG A 43 8.92 10.65 9.57
N GLY A 44 9.61 10.16 8.53
CA GLY A 44 9.52 10.66 7.16
C GLY A 44 9.93 12.13 7.02
N TYR A 45 9.19 12.89 6.24
CA TYR A 45 9.49 14.32 6.02
C TYR A 45 9.39 15.18 7.28
N ALA A 46 8.55 14.80 8.25
CA ALA A 46 8.48 15.53 9.53
C ALA A 46 9.79 15.43 10.29
N GLY A 47 10.35 14.23 10.41
CA GLY A 47 11.62 14.02 11.06
C GLY A 47 12.81 14.59 10.27
N LEU A 48 12.73 14.63 8.93
CA LEU A 48 13.74 15.32 8.13
C LEU A 48 13.80 16.79 8.52
N LEU A 49 12.66 17.49 8.62
CA LEU A 49 12.60 18.90 9.04
C LEU A 49 13.04 19.15 10.50
N GLN A 50 12.98 18.13 11.35
CA GLN A 50 13.38 18.17 12.75
C GLN A 50 14.78 17.58 12.98
N GLU A 51 15.48 17.22 11.90
CA GLU A 51 16.81 16.61 11.93
C GLU A 51 16.86 15.28 12.74
N GLU A 52 15.77 14.51 12.76
CA GLU A 52 15.71 13.17 13.37
C GLU A 52 16.41 12.13 12.49
N ILE A 53 17.71 12.33 12.30
CA ILE A 53 18.55 11.58 11.36
C ILE A 53 19.55 10.77 12.18
N VAL A 54 19.63 9.47 11.91
CA VAL A 54 20.52 8.53 12.58
C VAL A 54 21.41 7.83 11.57
N ASP A 55 22.68 7.61 11.91
CA ASP A 55 23.53 6.74 11.09
C ASP A 55 23.07 5.30 11.24
N MET A 56 23.10 4.54 10.13
CA MET A 56 22.64 3.15 10.10
C MET A 56 23.76 2.21 9.66
N GLU A 57 23.93 1.15 10.41
CA GLU A 57 24.84 0.06 10.15
C GLU A 57 24.07 -1.24 9.85
N ALA A 58 24.77 -2.26 9.34
CA ALA A 58 24.16 -3.55 9.03
C ALA A 58 23.47 -4.23 10.23
N LYS A 59 23.95 -3.96 11.46
CA LYS A 59 23.36 -4.49 12.71
C LYS A 59 21.99 -3.86 13.03
N ASP A 60 21.77 -2.58 12.65
CA ASP A 60 20.55 -1.85 12.98
C ASP A 60 19.32 -2.35 12.17
N VAL A 61 19.59 -3.09 11.10
CA VAL A 61 18.58 -3.73 10.27
C VAL A 61 18.58 -5.25 10.37
N SER A 62 19.21 -5.79 11.42
CA SER A 62 19.14 -7.22 11.71
C SER A 62 17.75 -7.58 12.28
N ASP A 63 17.25 -8.75 11.91
CA ASP A 63 15.99 -9.32 12.42
C ASP A 63 14.75 -8.43 12.28
N ILE A 64 14.71 -7.59 11.22
CA ILE A 64 13.56 -6.74 10.92
C ILE A 64 12.77 -7.18 9.68
N ILE A 65 13.32 -8.06 8.83
CA ILE A 65 12.70 -8.45 7.55
C ILE A 65 11.29 -9.06 7.74
N GLN A 66 11.08 -9.78 8.84
CA GLN A 66 9.81 -10.41 9.19
C GLN A 66 8.86 -9.51 9.99
N ARG A 67 9.30 -8.31 10.38
CA ARG A 67 8.52 -7.41 11.23
C ARG A 67 7.63 -6.51 10.40
N GLY A 68 6.36 -6.43 10.77
CA GLY A 68 5.42 -5.44 10.25
C GLY A 68 5.74 -4.03 10.73
N GLY A 69 5.00 -3.05 10.21
CA GLY A 69 5.23 -1.64 10.47
C GLY A 69 6.54 -1.14 9.84
N THR A 70 7.11 -0.09 10.40
CA THR A 70 8.38 0.50 9.96
C THR A 70 9.23 0.96 11.15
N ILE A 71 10.49 0.55 11.22
CA ILE A 71 11.43 0.95 12.27
C ILE A 71 11.77 2.45 12.21
N LEU A 72 11.63 3.06 11.03
CA LEU A 72 11.86 4.50 10.85
C LEU A 72 10.63 5.34 11.20
N GLN A 73 9.50 4.69 11.48
CA GLN A 73 8.24 5.37 11.77
C GLN A 73 7.75 6.24 10.59
N THR A 74 6.56 6.76 10.69
CA THR A 74 5.98 7.67 9.70
C THR A 74 5.14 8.73 10.40
N ALA A 75 5.08 9.93 9.82
CA ALA A 75 4.21 11.00 10.29
C ALA A 75 3.72 11.87 9.14
N ARG A 76 2.54 12.47 9.32
CA ARG A 76 2.07 13.52 8.41
C ARG A 76 2.88 14.78 8.62
N CYS A 77 3.29 15.45 7.54
CA CYS A 77 4.04 16.70 7.59
C CYS A 77 3.37 17.76 6.71
N MET A 78 2.65 18.69 7.33
CA MET A 78 2.02 19.77 6.59
C MET A 78 3.03 20.86 6.21
N GLU A 79 4.04 21.11 7.05
CA GLU A 79 5.13 22.07 6.79
C GLU A 79 5.87 21.73 5.49
N PHE A 80 6.13 20.44 5.23
CA PHE A 80 6.80 20.01 4.00
C PHE A 80 6.00 20.25 2.71
N LYS A 81 4.71 20.53 2.81
CA LYS A 81 3.90 20.91 1.64
C LYS A 81 4.18 22.33 1.15
N THR A 82 4.81 23.15 1.97
CA THR A 82 5.16 24.53 1.61
C THR A 82 6.53 24.60 0.92
N PRO A 83 6.75 25.59 0.02
CA PRO A 83 8.07 25.80 -0.60
C PRO A 83 9.18 26.00 0.44
N GLU A 84 8.89 26.71 1.53
CA GLU A 84 9.85 27.00 2.61
C GLU A 84 10.26 25.71 3.32
N GLY A 85 9.30 24.81 3.63
CA GLY A 85 9.58 23.51 4.22
C GLY A 85 10.40 22.61 3.32
N GLN A 86 10.13 22.63 2.01
CA GLN A 86 10.90 21.88 1.01
C GLN A 86 12.34 22.40 0.90
N GLN A 87 12.52 23.72 0.87
CA GLN A 87 13.83 24.35 0.83
C GLN A 87 14.63 24.01 2.10
N LYS A 88 14.02 24.15 3.29
CA LYS A 88 14.61 23.76 4.58
C LYS A 88 15.05 22.30 4.58
N ALA A 89 14.22 21.39 4.07
CA ALA A 89 14.55 19.96 3.97
C ALA A 89 15.78 19.73 3.07
N ALA A 90 15.86 20.39 1.93
CA ALA A 90 17.01 20.30 1.04
C ALA A 90 18.29 20.84 1.69
N GLU A 91 18.20 21.93 2.46
CA GLU A 91 19.33 22.47 3.24
C GLU A 91 19.81 21.52 4.33
N ILE A 92 18.86 20.87 5.02
CA ILE A 92 19.18 19.84 6.03
C ILE A 92 19.87 18.64 5.38
N CYS A 93 19.42 18.18 4.21
CA CYS A 93 20.12 17.12 3.47
C CYS A 93 21.57 17.52 3.17
N LYS A 94 21.81 18.74 2.69
CA LYS A 94 23.15 19.26 2.41
C LYS A 94 23.99 19.37 3.70
N LYS A 95 23.41 19.87 4.79
CA LYS A 95 24.06 19.97 6.10
C LYS A 95 24.52 18.62 6.63
N HIS A 96 23.71 17.57 6.47
CA HIS A 96 24.02 16.21 6.89
C HIS A 96 24.81 15.40 5.86
N GLY A 97 25.19 16.01 4.74
CA GLY A 97 25.94 15.36 3.67
C GLY A 97 25.18 14.24 2.95
N ILE A 98 23.85 14.30 2.94
CA ILE A 98 23.00 13.35 2.23
C ILE A 98 22.99 13.70 0.76
N ASP A 99 23.52 12.82 -0.10
CA ASP A 99 23.62 13.02 -1.55
C ASP A 99 22.37 12.54 -2.31
N GLY A 100 21.65 11.57 -1.73
CA GLY A 100 20.42 11.05 -2.30
C GLY A 100 19.52 10.46 -1.22
N ILE A 101 18.20 10.43 -1.47
CA ILE A 101 17.20 9.89 -0.55
C ILE A 101 16.36 8.83 -1.25
N ILE A 102 16.20 7.68 -0.60
CA ILE A 102 15.22 6.67 -0.97
C ILE A 102 13.97 6.86 -0.12
N VAL A 103 12.84 7.08 -0.79
CA VAL A 103 11.54 7.39 -0.19
C VAL A 103 10.61 6.20 -0.36
N ILE A 104 10.26 5.53 0.74
CA ILE A 104 9.35 4.38 0.74
C ILE A 104 7.95 4.87 1.10
N GLY A 105 6.99 4.80 0.18
CA GLY A 105 5.62 5.28 0.42
C GLY A 105 4.76 5.29 -0.84
N GLY A 106 3.64 6.00 -0.79
CA GLY A 106 2.69 6.15 -1.90
C GLY A 106 2.89 7.45 -2.70
N ASP A 107 1.94 7.77 -3.59
CA ASP A 107 1.96 8.95 -4.48
C ASP A 107 2.27 10.26 -3.77
N GLY A 108 1.67 10.48 -2.59
CA GLY A 108 1.94 11.69 -1.80
C GLY A 108 3.41 11.80 -1.40
N SER A 109 4.06 10.68 -1.11
CA SER A 109 5.49 10.61 -0.77
C SER A 109 6.37 10.84 -1.99
N PHE A 110 5.94 10.36 -3.17
CA PHE A 110 6.65 10.60 -4.44
C PHE A 110 6.56 12.06 -4.88
N ARG A 111 5.42 12.73 -4.67
CA ARG A 111 5.33 14.20 -4.86
C ARG A 111 6.32 14.94 -3.99
N GLY A 112 6.55 14.47 -2.76
CA GLY A 112 7.59 15.01 -1.89
C GLY A 112 9.00 14.75 -2.41
N ALA A 113 9.27 13.54 -2.89
CA ALA A 113 10.56 13.19 -3.52
C ALA A 113 10.86 14.05 -4.76
N GLN A 114 9.84 14.25 -5.63
CA GLN A 114 9.89 15.14 -6.80
C GLN A 114 10.33 16.57 -6.41
N LYS A 115 9.77 17.11 -5.32
CA LYS A 115 10.14 18.45 -4.85
C LYS A 115 11.58 18.55 -4.37
N LEU A 116 12.07 17.50 -3.66
CA LEU A 116 13.48 17.43 -3.27
C LEU A 116 14.41 17.29 -4.49
N ALA A 117 14.01 16.49 -5.48
CA ALA A 117 14.76 16.34 -6.72
C ALA A 117 14.92 17.69 -7.45
N ALA A 118 13.86 18.48 -7.54
CA ALA A 118 13.88 19.83 -8.11
C ALA A 118 14.82 20.79 -7.35
N LEU A 119 15.10 20.52 -6.07
CA LEU A 119 16.02 21.30 -5.21
C LEU A 119 17.45 20.71 -5.20
N GLY A 120 17.73 19.74 -6.07
CA GLY A 120 19.05 19.17 -6.28
C GLY A 120 19.45 18.05 -5.31
N ILE A 121 18.48 17.40 -4.65
CA ILE A 121 18.69 16.17 -3.88
C ILE A 121 18.24 14.99 -4.73
N ASN A 122 19.14 14.04 -5.03
CA ASN A 122 18.76 12.85 -5.80
C ASN A 122 17.71 12.03 -5.05
N THR A 123 16.66 11.58 -5.73
CA THR A 123 15.58 10.83 -5.09
C THR A 123 15.15 9.61 -5.89
N ILE A 124 14.91 8.50 -5.18
CA ILE A 124 14.27 7.31 -5.72
C ILE A 124 13.09 6.93 -4.83
N GLY A 125 11.91 6.73 -5.44
CA GLY A 125 10.70 6.27 -4.77
C GLY A 125 10.57 4.75 -4.79
N LEU A 126 10.08 4.17 -3.69
CA LEU A 126 9.66 2.76 -3.60
C LEU A 126 8.18 2.68 -3.25
N PRO A 127 7.37 1.90 -3.98
CA PRO A 127 5.93 1.85 -3.79
C PRO A 127 5.54 1.07 -2.54
N GLY A 128 5.46 1.76 -1.40
CA GLY A 128 5.09 1.22 -0.09
C GLY A 128 3.66 1.64 0.30
N THR A 129 2.68 0.86 -0.08
CA THR A 129 1.26 1.02 0.26
C THR A 129 0.51 -0.30 0.09
N ILE A 130 -0.49 -0.55 0.93
CA ILE A 130 -1.36 -1.71 0.77
C ILE A 130 -2.42 -1.53 -0.32
N ASP A 131 -2.66 -0.31 -0.79
CA ASP A 131 -3.84 0.06 -1.60
C ASP A 131 -3.74 -0.38 -3.08
N LEU A 132 -2.53 -0.68 -3.57
CA LEU A 132 -2.21 -1.00 -4.97
C LEU A 132 -2.65 0.09 -5.97
N ASP A 133 -2.80 1.32 -5.51
CA ASP A 133 -3.32 2.46 -6.26
C ASP A 133 -2.27 3.25 -7.06
N ILE A 134 -0.98 2.90 -6.93
CA ILE A 134 0.12 3.52 -7.68
C ILE A 134 0.09 3.03 -9.13
N ALA A 135 -0.07 3.96 -10.08
CA ALA A 135 -0.38 3.62 -11.47
C ALA A 135 0.80 3.02 -12.25
N CYS A 136 2.03 3.43 -11.95
CA CYS A 136 3.22 2.99 -12.68
C CYS A 136 3.67 1.56 -12.31
N THR A 137 3.00 0.88 -11.39
CA THR A 137 3.39 -0.47 -10.94
C THR A 137 2.20 -1.41 -10.82
N GLU A 138 2.44 -2.68 -11.10
CA GLU A 138 1.48 -3.77 -10.88
C GLU A 138 1.55 -4.32 -9.44
N TYR A 139 2.53 -3.89 -8.65
CA TYR A 139 2.73 -4.36 -7.29
C TYR A 139 3.19 -3.25 -6.35
N THR A 140 2.58 -3.19 -5.17
CA THR A 140 3.02 -2.30 -4.08
C THR A 140 3.35 -3.12 -2.83
N ILE A 141 4.41 -2.72 -2.13
CA ILE A 141 4.88 -3.37 -0.91
C ILE A 141 3.80 -3.27 0.17
N GLY A 142 3.34 -4.44 0.65
CA GLY A 142 2.31 -4.57 1.67
C GLY A 142 0.95 -5.01 1.15
N PHE A 143 0.70 -4.95 -0.15
CA PHE A 143 -0.58 -5.36 -0.76
C PHE A 143 -0.89 -6.84 -0.52
N ASP A 144 0.06 -7.72 -0.83
CA ASP A 144 -0.13 -9.16 -0.69
C ASP A 144 -0.44 -9.56 0.76
N THR A 145 0.27 -8.97 1.72
CA THR A 145 0.02 -9.20 3.15
C THR A 145 -1.36 -8.69 3.58
N ALA A 146 -1.76 -7.50 3.13
CA ALA A 146 -3.07 -6.93 3.46
C ALA A 146 -4.22 -7.78 2.91
N VAL A 147 -4.08 -8.30 1.68
CA VAL A 147 -5.06 -9.22 1.07
C VAL A 147 -5.13 -10.53 1.85
N ASN A 148 -3.98 -11.14 2.20
CA ASN A 148 -3.97 -12.39 2.97
C ASN A 148 -4.59 -12.21 4.36
N THR A 149 -4.33 -11.09 5.05
CA THR A 149 -4.96 -10.76 6.34
C THR A 149 -6.48 -10.63 6.19
N ALA A 150 -6.95 -9.95 5.15
CA ALA A 150 -8.39 -9.81 4.91
C ALA A 150 -9.02 -11.16 4.52
N MET A 151 -8.37 -11.94 3.67
CA MET A 151 -8.82 -13.28 3.27
C MET A 151 -9.03 -14.19 4.48
N GLU A 152 -8.06 -14.26 5.38
CA GLU A 152 -8.17 -15.04 6.62
C GLU A 152 -9.33 -14.57 7.51
N ALA A 153 -9.56 -13.26 7.59
CA ALA A 153 -10.67 -12.70 8.35
C ALA A 153 -12.03 -13.03 7.71
N ILE A 154 -12.14 -12.97 6.38
CA ILE A 154 -13.35 -13.30 5.63
C ILE A 154 -13.70 -14.78 5.81
N ASP A 155 -12.72 -15.69 5.76
CA ASP A 155 -12.95 -17.11 5.99
C ASP A 155 -13.56 -17.37 7.38
N LYS A 156 -13.02 -16.74 8.43
CA LYS A 156 -13.56 -16.85 9.80
C LYS A 156 -14.98 -16.30 9.91
N VAL A 157 -15.28 -15.19 9.21
CA VAL A 157 -16.62 -14.62 9.17
C VAL A 157 -17.58 -15.53 8.39
N ARG A 158 -17.12 -16.17 7.31
CA ARG A 158 -17.91 -17.12 6.52
C ARG A 158 -18.37 -18.30 7.36
N ASP A 159 -17.49 -18.89 8.19
CA ASP A 159 -17.83 -20.01 9.04
C ASP A 159 -19.04 -19.71 9.94
N THR A 160 -19.01 -18.54 10.59
CA THR A 160 -20.14 -18.12 11.44
C THR A 160 -21.36 -17.71 10.64
N SER A 161 -21.18 -17.08 9.46
CA SER A 161 -22.30 -16.72 8.57
C SER A 161 -23.05 -17.95 8.06
N THR A 162 -22.31 -19.00 7.71
CA THR A 162 -22.90 -20.27 7.30
C THR A 162 -23.66 -20.93 8.43
N SER A 163 -23.09 -20.92 9.65
CA SER A 163 -23.71 -21.55 10.83
C SER A 163 -25.02 -20.89 11.25
N HIS A 164 -25.20 -19.61 10.95
CA HIS A 164 -26.36 -18.80 11.35
C HIS A 164 -27.24 -18.33 10.19
N GLU A 165 -26.95 -18.79 8.96
CA GLU A 165 -27.69 -18.40 7.75
C GLU A 165 -27.78 -16.86 7.53
N ARG A 166 -26.67 -16.15 7.79
CA ARG A 166 -26.58 -14.69 7.78
C ARG A 166 -26.03 -14.14 6.48
N CYS A 167 -26.32 -12.86 6.25
CA CYS A 167 -25.55 -12.03 5.34
C CYS A 167 -24.45 -11.31 6.14
N SER A 168 -23.21 -11.31 5.63
CA SER A 168 -22.09 -10.59 6.24
C SER A 168 -21.47 -9.64 5.25
N ILE A 169 -21.34 -8.37 5.67
CA ILE A 169 -20.62 -7.33 4.91
C ILE A 169 -19.26 -7.15 5.54
N ILE A 170 -18.20 -7.45 4.81
CA ILE A 170 -16.83 -7.26 5.28
C ILE A 170 -16.25 -6.04 4.58
N GLU A 171 -15.99 -4.97 5.36
CA GLU A 171 -15.35 -3.76 4.86
C GLU A 171 -13.84 -3.92 4.93
N VAL A 172 -13.19 -3.77 3.76
CA VAL A 172 -11.74 -3.86 3.60
C VAL A 172 -11.16 -2.50 3.24
N MET A 173 -9.91 -2.27 3.63
CA MET A 173 -9.16 -1.07 3.28
C MET A 173 -8.91 -0.98 1.77
N GLY A 174 -8.27 0.07 1.31
CA GLY A 174 -7.94 0.37 -0.08
C GLY A 174 -8.10 1.85 -0.40
N ARG A 175 -8.50 2.67 0.59
CA ARG A 175 -8.74 4.10 0.45
C ARG A 175 -9.82 4.39 -0.62
N GLY A 176 -9.42 4.96 -1.77
CA GLY A 176 -10.33 5.20 -2.90
C GLY A 176 -10.28 4.14 -3.99
N ALA A 177 -9.53 3.06 -3.78
CA ALA A 177 -9.32 1.99 -4.76
C ALA A 177 -9.92 0.65 -4.30
N GLY A 178 -10.49 -0.09 -5.24
CA GLY A 178 -11.16 -1.36 -4.99
C GLY A 178 -10.29 -2.60 -5.14
N TYR A 179 -8.96 -2.49 -5.28
CA TYR A 179 -8.09 -3.64 -5.57
C TYR A 179 -8.10 -4.69 -4.46
N ILE A 180 -8.00 -4.29 -3.19
CA ILE A 180 -8.07 -5.23 -2.06
C ILE A 180 -9.43 -5.94 -2.05
N ALA A 181 -10.52 -5.19 -2.22
CA ALA A 181 -11.87 -5.76 -2.24
C ALA A 181 -12.06 -6.75 -3.38
N LEU A 182 -11.56 -6.43 -4.58
CA LEU A 182 -11.64 -7.32 -5.73
C LEU A 182 -10.87 -8.63 -5.49
N TRP A 183 -9.63 -8.52 -5.02
CA TRP A 183 -8.79 -9.70 -4.76
C TRP A 183 -9.37 -10.58 -3.66
N CYS A 184 -9.76 -9.98 -2.53
CA CYS A 184 -10.39 -10.71 -1.42
C CYS A 184 -11.72 -11.35 -1.85
N GLY A 185 -12.53 -10.61 -2.60
CA GLY A 185 -13.82 -11.10 -3.07
C GLY A 185 -13.69 -12.31 -3.99
N ILE A 186 -12.76 -12.28 -4.94
CA ILE A 186 -12.46 -13.41 -5.83
C ILE A 186 -11.88 -14.58 -5.02
N ALA A 187 -10.88 -14.32 -4.18
CA ALA A 187 -10.18 -15.36 -3.42
C ALA A 187 -11.09 -16.12 -2.44
N ASN A 188 -12.07 -15.42 -1.85
CA ASN A 188 -13.02 -16.02 -0.93
C ASN A 188 -14.37 -16.40 -1.60
N GLY A 189 -14.57 -16.19 -2.90
CA GLY A 189 -15.83 -16.46 -3.57
C GLY A 189 -17.00 -15.69 -2.96
N ALA A 190 -16.83 -14.39 -2.76
CA ALA A 190 -17.89 -13.52 -2.26
C ALA A 190 -19.03 -13.41 -3.29
N GLU A 191 -20.27 -13.33 -2.80
CA GLU A 191 -21.44 -13.19 -3.66
C GLU A 191 -21.53 -11.79 -4.27
N ASP A 192 -21.14 -10.76 -3.52
CA ASP A 192 -21.07 -9.38 -4.02
C ASP A 192 -19.72 -8.74 -3.65
N ILE A 193 -19.16 -7.99 -4.60
CA ILE A 193 -17.92 -7.23 -4.43
C ILE A 193 -18.22 -5.79 -4.83
N LEU A 194 -18.15 -4.89 -3.86
CA LEU A 194 -18.46 -3.47 -4.06
C LEU A 194 -17.17 -2.67 -4.19
N LEU A 195 -16.94 -2.11 -5.37
CA LEU A 195 -15.74 -1.35 -5.74
C LEU A 195 -16.11 0.11 -6.00
N PRO A 196 -15.37 1.10 -5.46
CA PRO A 196 -15.65 2.52 -5.69
C PRO A 196 -15.72 2.87 -7.18
N GLU A 197 -14.93 2.21 -8.02
CA GLU A 197 -14.83 2.44 -9.46
C GLU A 197 -16.02 1.89 -10.26
N LYS A 198 -16.84 1.02 -9.67
CA LYS A 198 -17.87 0.25 -10.38
C LYS A 198 -19.23 0.26 -9.71
N TYR A 199 -19.33 0.68 -8.46
CA TYR A 199 -20.57 0.66 -7.70
C TYR A 199 -21.45 1.87 -8.05
N ASP A 200 -22.68 1.60 -8.45
CA ASP A 200 -23.67 2.60 -8.83
C ASP A 200 -24.60 3.04 -7.68
N TYR A 201 -24.29 2.61 -6.46
CA TYR A 201 -25.07 2.86 -5.23
C TYR A 201 -26.50 2.31 -5.25
N ASP A 202 -26.79 1.32 -6.12
CA ASP A 202 -28.08 0.63 -6.18
C ASP A 202 -28.06 -0.61 -5.27
N GLU A 203 -28.41 -0.43 -4.00
CA GLU A 203 -28.53 -1.52 -3.03
C GLU A 203 -29.63 -2.55 -3.39
N GLN A 204 -30.59 -2.19 -4.25
CA GLN A 204 -31.64 -3.11 -4.66
C GLN A 204 -31.10 -4.31 -5.44
N LYS A 205 -30.00 -4.13 -6.16
CA LYS A 205 -29.31 -5.23 -6.85
C LYS A 205 -28.81 -6.28 -5.87
N ILE A 206 -28.20 -5.85 -4.76
CA ILE A 206 -27.72 -6.72 -3.68
C ILE A 206 -28.90 -7.45 -3.03
N VAL A 207 -29.98 -6.73 -2.71
CA VAL A 207 -31.19 -7.29 -2.12
C VAL A 207 -31.76 -8.38 -3.03
N ASN A 208 -31.91 -8.11 -4.34
CA ASN A 208 -32.40 -9.07 -5.31
C ASN A 208 -31.52 -10.31 -5.38
N HIS A 209 -30.17 -10.13 -5.38
CA HIS A 209 -29.22 -11.22 -5.41
C HIS A 209 -29.31 -12.11 -4.15
N ILE A 210 -29.45 -11.53 -2.98
CA ILE A 210 -29.69 -12.28 -1.73
C ILE A 210 -30.96 -13.11 -1.82
N ILE A 211 -32.07 -12.53 -2.29
CA ILE A 211 -33.37 -13.20 -2.41
C ILE A 211 -33.30 -14.36 -3.42
N GLU A 212 -32.65 -14.14 -4.57
CA GLU A 212 -32.49 -15.16 -5.60
C GLU A 212 -31.61 -16.32 -5.13
N ASN A 213 -30.50 -16.03 -4.47
CA ASN A 213 -29.61 -17.05 -3.93
C ASN A 213 -30.33 -17.90 -2.86
N ARG A 214 -31.14 -17.31 -2.00
CA ARG A 214 -31.95 -18.04 -1.03
C ARG A 214 -32.98 -18.95 -1.71
N LYS A 215 -33.64 -18.51 -2.78
CA LYS A 215 -34.55 -19.36 -3.57
C LYS A 215 -33.85 -20.57 -4.18
N ARG A 216 -32.54 -20.44 -4.49
CA ARG A 216 -31.68 -21.52 -4.99
C ARG A 216 -31.13 -22.43 -3.88
N GLY A 217 -31.46 -22.18 -2.60
CA GLY A 217 -31.04 -22.96 -1.45
C GLY A 217 -29.74 -22.46 -0.79
N LYS A 218 -29.17 -21.34 -1.21
CA LYS A 218 -27.99 -20.76 -0.58
C LYS A 218 -28.40 -19.97 0.67
N GLN A 219 -27.89 -20.36 1.82
CA GLN A 219 -28.38 -19.84 3.09
C GLN A 219 -27.58 -18.63 3.59
N HIS A 220 -26.29 -18.52 3.29
CA HIS A 220 -25.45 -17.39 3.66
C HIS A 220 -25.11 -16.48 2.48
N HIS A 221 -24.66 -15.26 2.76
CA HIS A 221 -24.28 -14.29 1.74
C HIS A 221 -23.11 -13.43 2.23
N ILE A 222 -22.02 -13.38 1.48
CA ILE A 222 -20.83 -12.60 1.80
C ILE A 222 -20.71 -11.44 0.82
N ILE A 223 -20.62 -10.23 1.37
CA ILE A 223 -20.39 -9.00 0.61
C ILE A 223 -19.04 -8.45 1.04
N VAL A 224 -18.11 -8.29 0.09
CA VAL A 224 -16.85 -7.57 0.33
C VAL A 224 -17.02 -6.14 -0.14
N ASN A 225 -16.95 -5.21 0.80
CA ASN A 225 -17.14 -3.78 0.56
C ASN A 225 -15.82 -3.02 0.71
N ALA A 226 -15.43 -2.26 -0.31
CA ALA A 226 -14.26 -1.37 -0.21
C ALA A 226 -14.58 -0.17 0.70
N GLU A 227 -13.65 0.24 1.57
CA GLU A 227 -13.80 1.39 2.48
C GLU A 227 -14.10 2.71 1.74
N GLY A 228 -13.70 2.81 0.47
CA GLY A 228 -14.01 3.97 -0.37
C GLY A 228 -15.51 4.18 -0.64
N ILE A 229 -16.32 3.12 -0.54
CA ILE A 229 -17.78 3.17 -0.53
C ILE A 229 -18.25 3.44 0.91
N GLY A 230 -17.67 2.73 1.88
CA GLY A 230 -18.00 2.86 3.30
C GLY A 230 -19.44 2.43 3.63
N HIS A 231 -20.00 3.04 4.68
CA HIS A 231 -21.39 2.88 5.10
C HIS A 231 -21.84 1.44 5.44
N SER A 232 -20.93 0.48 5.60
CA SER A 232 -21.22 -0.95 5.78
C SER A 232 -22.21 -1.24 6.92
N ALA A 233 -22.07 -0.54 8.04
CA ALA A 233 -22.98 -0.74 9.19
C ALA A 233 -24.42 -0.27 8.90
N SER A 234 -24.62 0.82 8.17
CA SER A 234 -25.94 1.30 7.79
C SER A 234 -26.52 0.49 6.62
N MET A 235 -25.70 0.06 5.68
CA MET A 235 -26.06 -0.86 4.60
C MET A 235 -26.57 -2.19 5.17
N ALA A 236 -25.90 -2.75 6.16
CA ALA A 236 -26.33 -3.98 6.83
C ALA A 236 -27.75 -3.86 7.39
N LYS A 237 -28.05 -2.75 8.07
CA LYS A 237 -29.41 -2.49 8.62
C LYS A 237 -30.48 -2.37 7.54
N ARG A 238 -30.18 -1.72 6.41
CA ARG A 238 -31.15 -1.58 5.30
C ARG A 238 -31.40 -2.91 4.60
N ILE A 239 -30.35 -3.70 4.35
CA ILE A 239 -30.48 -5.03 3.75
C ILE A 239 -31.30 -5.95 4.66
N GLU A 240 -31.02 -5.98 5.97
CA GLU A 240 -31.78 -6.76 6.94
C GLU A 240 -33.26 -6.36 6.97
N ALA A 241 -33.55 -5.06 7.02
CA ALA A 241 -34.92 -4.55 7.02
C ALA A 241 -35.71 -4.92 5.75
N THR A 242 -35.03 -5.00 4.59
CA THR A 242 -35.67 -5.28 3.29
C THR A 242 -35.81 -6.76 3.03
N THR A 243 -34.80 -7.58 3.41
CA THR A 243 -34.76 -9.00 3.09
C THR A 243 -35.26 -9.90 4.22
N GLY A 244 -35.30 -9.40 5.45
CA GLY A 244 -35.52 -10.20 6.66
C GLY A 244 -34.35 -11.12 7.02
N VAL A 245 -33.22 -11.02 6.31
CA VAL A 245 -32.01 -11.81 6.57
C VAL A 245 -31.15 -11.07 7.57
N GLU A 246 -30.83 -11.71 8.70
CA GLU A 246 -29.91 -11.11 9.67
C GLU A 246 -28.60 -10.72 8.98
N THR A 247 -28.26 -9.43 9.03
CA THR A 247 -27.09 -8.90 8.30
C THR A 247 -26.14 -8.19 9.27
N ARG A 248 -24.86 -8.55 9.21
CA ARG A 248 -23.82 -8.00 10.08
C ARG A 248 -22.72 -7.37 9.27
N ALA A 249 -22.19 -6.23 9.74
CA ALA A 249 -21.02 -5.59 9.17
C ALA A 249 -19.79 -5.84 10.05
N THR A 250 -18.68 -6.20 9.42
CA THR A 250 -17.36 -6.35 10.03
C THR A 250 -16.39 -5.42 9.31
N ILE A 251 -15.85 -4.43 10.00
CA ILE A 251 -14.89 -3.47 9.44
C ILE A 251 -13.49 -3.89 9.87
N LEU A 252 -12.65 -4.34 8.94
CA LEU A 252 -11.31 -4.84 9.25
C LEU A 252 -10.36 -3.70 9.65
N GLY A 253 -10.40 -2.58 8.93
CA GLY A 253 -9.62 -1.39 9.26
C GLY A 253 -8.11 -1.67 9.37
N HIS A 254 -7.45 -1.02 10.33
CA HIS A 254 -5.99 -0.98 10.45
C HIS A 254 -5.31 -2.33 10.71
N MET A 255 -6.02 -3.40 11.07
CA MET A 255 -5.39 -4.73 11.17
C MET A 255 -4.77 -5.18 9.84
N GLN A 256 -5.28 -4.69 8.71
CA GLN A 256 -4.73 -4.98 7.39
C GLN A 256 -3.37 -4.30 7.12
N ARG A 257 -2.98 -3.30 7.93
CA ARG A 257 -1.66 -2.64 7.83
C ARG A 257 -0.58 -3.34 8.64
N GLY A 258 -0.96 -4.21 9.57
CA GLY A 258 -0.07 -4.91 10.47
C GLY A 258 0.28 -6.31 10.01
N GLY A 259 1.03 -6.97 10.86
CA GLY A 259 1.40 -8.37 10.68
C GLY A 259 2.75 -8.57 9.98
N SER A 260 3.18 -9.81 10.00
CA SER A 260 4.44 -10.24 9.37
C SER A 260 4.26 -10.25 7.85
N PRO A 261 5.13 -9.59 7.07
CA PRO A 261 4.99 -9.55 5.63
C PRO A 261 5.11 -10.95 5.02
N THR A 262 4.30 -11.22 4.00
CA THR A 262 4.36 -12.47 3.22
C THR A 262 5.72 -12.64 2.54
N CYS A 263 6.01 -13.84 2.06
CA CYS A 263 7.21 -14.10 1.27
C CYS A 263 7.32 -13.14 0.08
N LYS A 264 6.21 -12.89 -0.62
CA LYS A 264 6.18 -12.02 -1.80
C LYS A 264 6.53 -10.57 -1.43
N ASP A 265 5.91 -10.03 -0.37
CA ASP A 265 6.22 -8.68 0.11
C ASP A 265 7.69 -8.54 0.53
N ARG A 266 8.26 -9.54 1.21
CA ARG A 266 9.70 -9.51 1.60
C ARG A 266 10.63 -9.54 0.41
N VAL A 267 10.38 -10.40 -0.56
CA VAL A 267 11.23 -10.55 -1.76
C VAL A 267 11.16 -9.29 -2.62
N TYR A 268 9.93 -8.82 -2.92
CA TYR A 268 9.76 -7.65 -3.77
C TYR A 268 10.29 -6.38 -3.12
N ALA A 269 10.01 -6.17 -1.83
CA ALA A 269 10.57 -5.05 -1.06
C ALA A 269 12.11 -5.07 -1.04
N SER A 270 12.71 -6.26 -0.88
CA SER A 270 14.16 -6.39 -0.87
C SER A 270 14.77 -6.11 -2.24
N THR A 271 14.17 -6.63 -3.32
CA THR A 271 14.64 -6.39 -4.69
C THR A 271 14.50 -4.91 -5.07
N MET A 272 13.35 -4.30 -4.80
CA MET A 272 13.12 -2.88 -5.07
C MET A 272 14.09 -1.99 -4.28
N GLY A 273 14.35 -2.35 -3.00
CA GLY A 273 15.28 -1.61 -2.16
C GLY A 273 16.72 -1.65 -2.67
N ALA A 274 17.19 -2.81 -3.12
CA ALA A 274 18.52 -2.95 -3.74
C ALA A 274 18.59 -2.16 -5.06
N LEU A 275 17.62 -2.33 -5.95
CA LEU A 275 17.56 -1.59 -7.22
C LEU A 275 17.58 -0.07 -7.02
N ALA A 276 16.88 0.45 -6.00
CA ALA A 276 16.90 1.89 -5.72
C ALA A 276 18.29 2.41 -5.36
N VAL A 277 19.09 1.62 -4.65
CA VAL A 277 20.50 1.95 -4.36
C VAL A 277 21.34 1.93 -5.64
N ASP A 278 21.13 0.93 -6.51
CA ASP A 278 21.82 0.83 -7.80
C ASP A 278 21.57 2.06 -8.65
N LEU A 279 20.31 2.45 -8.80
CA LEU A 279 19.91 3.63 -9.57
C LEU A 279 20.55 4.92 -9.05
N LEU A 280 20.59 5.12 -7.71
CA LEU A 280 21.31 6.26 -7.13
C LEU A 280 22.79 6.23 -7.44
N CYS A 281 23.44 5.06 -7.32
CA CYS A 281 24.86 4.91 -7.59
C CYS A 281 25.21 5.12 -9.09
N GLU A 282 24.26 4.83 -9.98
CA GLU A 282 24.35 5.14 -11.42
C GLU A 282 24.10 6.63 -11.71
N GLY A 283 23.81 7.45 -10.72
CA GLY A 283 23.55 8.88 -10.86
C GLY A 283 22.13 9.21 -11.33
N LYS A 284 21.19 8.24 -11.30
CA LYS A 284 19.77 8.48 -11.58
C LYS A 284 19.11 9.22 -10.43
N SER A 285 18.15 10.07 -10.76
CA SER A 285 17.38 10.87 -9.81
C SER A 285 15.98 11.07 -10.34
N ASN A 286 15.04 11.47 -9.47
CA ASN A 286 13.64 11.68 -9.80
C ASN A 286 13.00 10.42 -10.40
N ARG A 287 13.34 9.23 -9.83
CA ARG A 287 12.83 7.94 -10.33
C ARG A 287 11.96 7.26 -9.29
N VAL A 288 11.04 6.43 -9.74
CA VAL A 288 10.28 5.49 -8.91
C VAL A 288 10.50 4.08 -9.43
N VAL A 289 10.80 3.16 -8.53
CA VAL A 289 10.90 1.74 -8.85
C VAL A 289 9.51 1.14 -8.91
N GLY A 290 9.25 0.31 -9.89
CA GLY A 290 8.01 -0.43 -10.06
C GLY A 290 8.25 -1.89 -10.43
N TYR A 291 7.15 -2.64 -10.55
CA TYR A 291 7.14 -4.00 -11.08
C TYR A 291 6.08 -4.10 -12.17
N ARG A 292 6.46 -4.48 -13.38
CA ARG A 292 5.57 -4.64 -14.54
C ARG A 292 6.02 -5.79 -15.43
N HIS A 293 5.06 -6.57 -15.91
CA HIS A 293 5.29 -7.65 -16.89
C HIS A 293 6.36 -8.67 -16.49
N GLY A 294 6.52 -8.94 -15.19
CA GLY A 294 7.51 -9.89 -14.69
C GLY A 294 8.84 -9.27 -14.26
N ASP A 295 9.08 -7.99 -14.57
CA ASP A 295 10.36 -7.32 -14.35
C ASP A 295 10.26 -6.13 -13.37
N PHE A 296 11.35 -5.86 -12.66
CA PHE A 296 11.53 -4.64 -11.90
C PHE A 296 12.03 -3.53 -12.82
N VAL A 297 11.32 -2.41 -12.83
CA VAL A 297 11.54 -1.27 -13.72
C VAL A 297 11.69 0.02 -12.94
N ASP A 298 12.18 1.08 -13.59
CA ASP A 298 12.17 2.42 -13.03
C ASP A 298 11.58 3.43 -14.02
N ASP A 299 10.72 4.29 -13.52
CA ASP A 299 10.10 5.37 -14.28
C ASP A 299 10.51 6.73 -13.73
N ASP A 300 10.44 7.78 -14.54
CA ASP A 300 10.49 9.15 -14.04
C ASP A 300 9.29 9.42 -13.13
N ILE A 301 9.50 10.14 -12.00
CA ILE A 301 8.42 10.40 -11.03
C ILE A 301 7.31 11.24 -11.65
N ASP A 302 7.64 12.21 -12.52
CA ASP A 302 6.64 13.06 -13.16
C ASP A 302 5.75 12.24 -14.10
N GLU A 303 6.35 11.35 -14.89
CA GLU A 303 5.63 10.42 -15.77
C GLU A 303 4.80 9.44 -14.95
N ALA A 304 5.38 8.83 -13.93
CA ALA A 304 4.71 7.87 -13.04
C ALA A 304 3.45 8.48 -12.37
N LEU A 305 3.55 9.71 -11.88
CA LEU A 305 2.43 10.42 -11.24
C LEU A 305 1.36 10.89 -12.23
N ALA A 306 1.65 10.93 -13.52
CA ALA A 306 0.69 11.25 -14.57
C ALA A 306 -0.06 10.03 -15.11
N MET A 307 0.43 8.82 -14.84
CA MET A 307 -0.22 7.58 -15.26
C MET A 307 -1.57 7.40 -14.57
N GLN A 308 -2.44 6.62 -15.20
CA GLN A 308 -3.72 6.22 -14.65
C GLN A 308 -3.80 4.71 -14.54
N LYS A 309 -4.47 4.22 -13.52
CA LYS A 309 -4.69 2.81 -13.27
C LYS A 309 -6.18 2.54 -13.11
N SER A 310 -6.65 1.46 -13.68
CA SER A 310 -8.05 1.04 -13.60
C SER A 310 -8.15 -0.38 -13.09
N ILE A 311 -9.29 -0.70 -12.51
CA ILE A 311 -9.63 -2.08 -12.12
C ILE A 311 -9.55 -3.00 -13.33
N PRO A 312 -8.88 -4.17 -13.23
CA PRO A 312 -8.82 -5.14 -14.32
C PRO A 312 -10.21 -5.64 -14.70
N GLU A 313 -10.70 -5.23 -15.86
CA GLU A 313 -12.08 -5.49 -16.30
C GLU A 313 -12.39 -6.99 -16.35
N TYR A 314 -11.47 -7.79 -16.86
CA TYR A 314 -11.65 -9.24 -16.94
C TYR A 314 -11.86 -9.87 -15.54
N GLN A 315 -11.02 -9.51 -14.56
CA GLN A 315 -11.16 -10.02 -13.19
C GLN A 315 -12.49 -9.57 -12.55
N TYR A 316 -12.91 -8.35 -12.81
CA TYR A 316 -14.21 -7.86 -12.35
C TYR A 316 -15.39 -8.59 -12.98
N GLN A 317 -15.34 -8.92 -14.28
CA GLN A 317 -16.39 -9.67 -14.95
C GLN A 317 -16.44 -11.13 -14.47
N ILE A 318 -15.29 -11.81 -14.35
CA ILE A 318 -15.30 -13.19 -13.86
C ILE A 318 -15.77 -13.29 -12.41
N SER A 319 -15.50 -12.29 -11.56
CA SER A 319 -16.00 -12.30 -10.18
C SER A 319 -17.53 -12.41 -10.12
N LYS A 320 -18.24 -11.72 -11.02
CA LYS A 320 -19.70 -11.80 -11.13
C LYS A 320 -20.18 -13.19 -11.58
N ASN A 321 -19.45 -13.82 -12.50
CA ASN A 321 -19.79 -15.14 -12.98
C ASN A 321 -19.53 -16.23 -11.93
N LEU A 322 -18.52 -16.05 -11.08
CA LEU A 322 -18.13 -17.00 -10.05
C LEU A 322 -18.94 -16.88 -8.75
N SER A 323 -19.72 -15.80 -8.62
CA SER A 323 -20.55 -15.53 -7.43
C SER A 323 -21.95 -16.17 -7.48
N MET A 324 -22.29 -16.90 -8.55
CA MET A 324 -23.61 -17.53 -8.75
C MET A 324 -23.87 -18.71 -7.82
#